data_997f844797076e0be6abfe7a7d6a3eea
#
_entry.id   997f844797076e0be6abfe7a7d6a3eea
#
_cell.length_a   1.000
_cell.length_b   1.000
_cell.length_c   1.000
_cell.angle_alpha   90.00
_cell.angle_beta   90.00
_cell.angle_gamma   90.00
#
_symmetry.space_group_name_H-M   'P 1'
#
loop_
_entity.id
_entity.type
_entity.pdbx_description
1 polymer ?
#
loop_
_entity_poly.entity_id
_entity_poly.type
_entity_poly.pdbx_seq_one_letter_code
_entity_poly.pdbx_strand_id
1 'polypeptide(L)'
;MDRVSHALFGWIAVLGAAISVVAILTLDAILGGESHRPGRTLRMATISEYVYTAGGWAFLTGVLALAVGSILLLAGLIRAGVVAPLSFGSILMSLWVIGLVGVAAFPKHNWEIGPSTSGSIHRVATLLAFVSLPAAVLAIARRHRQARPAVWLAYGSIAWLSVLFGAIAVSMVTDLRWHRIIPLGIVERGIVAFEVGAVIALGIWLIRGEFVTAKRLESP
;
A
#
# COMPACT_ATOMS: atom_id res chain seq x y z
N MET A 1 30.18 5.84 -0.41
CA MET A 1 29.15 4.98 0.24
C MET A 1 28.73 3.92 -0.77
N ASP A 2 28.85 2.66 -0.40
CA ASP A 2 28.90 1.55 -1.35
C ASP A 2 27.54 1.20 -1.96
N ARG A 3 27.52 0.86 -3.26
CA ARG A 3 26.34 0.33 -3.99
C ARG A 3 25.66 -0.83 -3.25
N VAL A 4 26.44 -1.61 -2.51
CA VAL A 4 25.96 -2.75 -1.71
C VAL A 4 24.94 -2.33 -0.63
N SER A 5 25.15 -1.18 0.03
CA SER A 5 24.26 -0.74 1.12
C SER A 5 22.88 -0.32 0.60
N HIS A 6 22.77 0.33 -0.56
CA HIS A 6 21.49 0.73 -1.13
C HIS A 6 20.69 -0.48 -1.64
N ALA A 7 21.38 -1.44 -2.27
CA ALA A 7 20.75 -2.65 -2.76
C ALA A 7 20.09 -3.45 -1.63
N LEU A 8 20.70 -3.53 -0.44
CA LEU A 8 20.13 -4.25 0.70
C LEU A 8 18.76 -3.67 1.10
N PHE A 9 18.62 -2.35 1.18
CA PHE A 9 17.34 -1.70 1.48
C PHE A 9 16.27 -2.01 0.41
N GLY A 10 16.67 -2.03 -0.86
CA GLY A 10 15.80 -2.42 -1.95
C GLY A 10 15.35 -3.87 -1.86
N TRP A 11 16.25 -4.79 -1.54
CA TRP A 11 15.92 -6.21 -1.36
C TRP A 11 14.96 -6.45 -0.20
N ILE A 12 15.16 -5.76 0.95
CA ILE A 12 14.26 -5.88 2.09
C ILE A 12 12.87 -5.33 1.73
N ALA A 13 12.79 -4.25 0.96
CA ALA A 13 11.50 -3.72 0.50
C ALA A 13 10.76 -4.71 -0.41
N VAL A 14 11.47 -5.30 -1.38
CA VAL A 14 10.90 -6.32 -2.29
C VAL A 14 10.46 -7.56 -1.51
N LEU A 15 11.27 -8.02 -0.56
CA LEU A 15 10.94 -9.18 0.27
C LEU A 15 9.70 -8.90 1.14
N GLY A 16 9.63 -7.75 1.81
CA GLY A 16 8.46 -7.36 2.62
C GLY A 16 7.18 -7.29 1.78
N ALA A 17 7.27 -6.72 0.59
CA ALA A 17 6.16 -6.69 -0.36
C ALA A 17 5.78 -8.10 -0.85
N ALA A 18 6.76 -8.97 -1.14
CA ALA A 18 6.51 -10.35 -1.54
C ALA A 18 5.82 -11.16 -0.44
N ILE A 19 6.25 -11.02 0.82
CA ILE A 19 5.60 -11.63 1.98
C ILE A 19 4.13 -11.18 2.07
N SER A 20 3.87 -9.89 1.89
CA SER A 20 2.50 -9.36 1.89
C SER A 20 1.65 -9.97 0.78
N VAL A 21 2.17 -10.02 -0.45
CA VAL A 21 1.47 -10.63 -1.60
C VAL A 21 1.16 -12.10 -1.34
N VAL A 22 2.15 -12.88 -0.92
CA VAL A 22 1.97 -14.32 -0.64
C VAL A 22 0.94 -14.53 0.46
N ALA A 23 1.01 -13.77 1.55
CA ALA A 23 0.05 -13.87 2.65
C ALA A 23 -1.39 -13.63 2.16
N ILE A 24 -1.62 -12.55 1.42
CA ILE A 24 -2.96 -12.19 0.94
C ILE A 24 -3.48 -13.17 -0.11
N LEU A 25 -2.65 -13.56 -1.09
CA LEU A 25 -3.05 -14.54 -2.10
C LEU A 25 -3.35 -15.91 -1.48
N THR A 26 -2.61 -16.33 -0.46
CA THR A 26 -2.87 -17.56 0.29
C THR A 26 -4.21 -17.49 1.02
N LEU A 27 -4.50 -16.36 1.69
CA LEU A 27 -5.78 -16.14 2.35
C LEU A 27 -6.94 -16.11 1.34
N ASP A 28 -6.76 -15.44 0.21
CA ASP A 28 -7.75 -15.40 -0.85
C ASP A 28 -8.02 -16.79 -1.44
N ALA A 29 -6.97 -17.61 -1.64
CA ALA A 29 -7.10 -18.96 -2.18
C ALA A 29 -7.76 -19.95 -1.19
N ILE A 30 -7.44 -19.85 0.11
CA ILE A 30 -7.94 -20.78 1.13
C ILE A 30 -9.35 -20.37 1.59
N LEU A 31 -9.59 -19.08 1.80
CA LEU A 31 -10.82 -18.58 2.41
C LEU A 31 -11.85 -18.07 1.37
N GLY A 32 -11.44 -17.82 0.11
CA GLY A 32 -12.35 -17.39 -0.96
C GLY A 32 -13.13 -16.11 -0.66
N GLY A 33 -12.64 -15.29 0.29
CA GLY A 33 -13.34 -14.13 0.82
C GLY A 33 -14.27 -14.43 1.99
N GLU A 34 -14.38 -15.68 2.43
CA GLU A 34 -15.05 -15.98 3.69
C GLU A 34 -14.34 -15.27 4.85
N SER A 35 -15.13 -14.58 5.64
CA SER A 35 -14.72 -13.88 6.84
C SER A 35 -15.61 -14.34 7.99
N HIS A 36 -15.68 -13.59 9.08
CA HIS A 36 -16.66 -13.81 10.14
C HIS A 36 -18.12 -13.70 9.65
N ARG A 37 -18.38 -13.28 8.40
CA ARG A 37 -19.72 -13.18 7.81
C ARG A 37 -19.94 -14.27 6.78
N PRO A 38 -20.91 -15.19 7.00
CA PRO A 38 -21.26 -16.23 6.05
C PRO A 38 -21.69 -15.67 4.68
N GLY A 39 -21.31 -16.37 3.60
CA GLY A 39 -21.72 -16.00 2.23
C GLY A 39 -20.96 -14.82 1.61
N ARG A 40 -19.92 -14.32 2.24
CA ARG A 40 -19.03 -13.32 1.65
C ARG A 40 -18.14 -13.98 0.58
N THR A 41 -17.87 -13.25 -0.47
CA THR A 41 -16.97 -13.66 -1.56
C THR A 41 -15.88 -12.60 -1.74
N LEU A 42 -14.80 -12.95 -2.43
CA LEU A 42 -13.71 -12.02 -2.78
C LEU A 42 -14.20 -10.70 -3.41
N ARG A 43 -15.35 -10.76 -4.09
CA ARG A 43 -15.97 -9.57 -4.71
C ARG A 43 -16.35 -8.51 -3.67
N MET A 44 -16.83 -8.92 -2.50
CA MET A 44 -17.39 -8.02 -1.50
C MET A 44 -16.55 -7.92 -0.23
N ALA A 45 -15.86 -9.00 0.15
CA ALA A 45 -15.04 -9.05 1.35
C ALA A 45 -13.74 -8.29 1.16
N THR A 46 -13.48 -7.34 2.03
CA THR A 46 -12.21 -6.59 2.06
C THR A 46 -11.07 -7.45 2.61
N ILE A 47 -9.84 -7.17 2.21
CA ILE A 47 -8.64 -7.87 2.71
C ILE A 47 -8.56 -7.79 4.24
N SER A 48 -8.89 -6.62 4.79
CA SER A 48 -8.85 -6.39 6.23
C SER A 48 -9.88 -7.20 7.04
N GLU A 49 -10.86 -7.85 6.38
CA GLU A 49 -11.78 -8.78 7.06
C GLU A 49 -11.10 -10.06 7.53
N TYR A 50 -9.96 -10.43 6.93
CA TYR A 50 -9.20 -11.59 7.34
C TYR A 50 -8.67 -11.52 8.79
N VAL A 51 -8.59 -10.32 9.38
CA VAL A 51 -8.21 -10.17 10.80
C VAL A 51 -9.13 -10.97 11.74
N TYR A 52 -10.37 -11.23 11.34
CA TYR A 52 -11.37 -11.98 12.12
C TYR A 52 -11.42 -13.48 11.80
N THR A 53 -10.50 -13.99 11.01
CA THR A 53 -10.40 -15.41 10.64
C THR A 53 -9.22 -16.07 11.35
N ALA A 54 -9.14 -17.40 11.27
CA ALA A 54 -7.95 -18.12 11.72
C ALA A 54 -6.66 -17.68 11.00
N GLY A 55 -6.79 -17.06 9.81
CA GLY A 55 -5.69 -16.49 9.03
C GLY A 55 -5.31 -15.05 9.41
N GLY A 56 -5.91 -14.47 10.44
CA GLY A 56 -5.65 -13.08 10.85
C GLY A 56 -4.18 -12.79 11.13
N TRP A 57 -3.44 -13.75 11.67
CA TRP A 57 -1.98 -13.63 11.88
C TRP A 57 -1.21 -13.46 10.56
N ALA A 58 -1.62 -14.16 9.49
CA ALA A 58 -0.98 -14.04 8.17
C ALA A 58 -1.26 -12.67 7.55
N PHE A 59 -2.49 -12.17 7.68
CA PHE A 59 -2.84 -10.79 7.30
C PHE A 59 -1.94 -9.77 8.02
N LEU A 60 -1.85 -9.86 9.35
CA LEU A 60 -1.02 -8.94 10.14
C LEU A 60 0.46 -9.02 9.77
N THR A 61 0.99 -10.24 9.59
CA THR A 61 2.37 -10.45 9.13
C THR A 61 2.61 -9.80 7.78
N GLY A 62 1.70 -9.97 6.82
CA GLY A 62 1.79 -9.35 5.50
C GLY A 62 1.83 -7.83 5.56
N VAL A 63 0.92 -7.21 6.33
CA VAL A 63 0.85 -5.75 6.49
C VAL A 63 2.09 -5.21 7.19
N LEU A 64 2.57 -5.85 8.26
CA LEU A 64 3.76 -5.40 8.99
C LEU A 64 5.04 -5.60 8.17
N ALA A 65 5.17 -6.70 7.42
CA ALA A 65 6.30 -6.90 6.52
C ALA A 65 6.37 -5.82 5.43
N LEU A 66 5.21 -5.45 4.87
CA LEU A 66 5.11 -4.34 3.91
C LEU A 66 5.49 -3.00 4.55
N ALA A 67 5.05 -2.73 5.79
CA ALA A 67 5.39 -1.50 6.52
C ALA A 67 6.91 -1.40 6.78
N VAL A 68 7.52 -2.49 7.27
CA VAL A 68 8.98 -2.56 7.51
C VAL A 68 9.75 -2.41 6.19
N GLY A 69 9.34 -3.11 5.14
CA GLY A 69 9.93 -2.98 3.81
C GLY A 69 9.87 -1.55 3.29
N SER A 70 8.73 -0.88 3.47
CA SER A 70 8.51 0.50 2.99
C SER A 70 9.33 1.54 3.75
N ILE A 71 9.47 1.43 5.08
CA ILE A 71 10.31 2.38 5.85
C ILE A 71 11.80 2.19 5.53
N LEU A 72 12.24 0.95 5.30
CA LEU A 72 13.60 0.69 4.88
C LEU A 72 13.85 1.13 3.44
N LEU A 73 12.87 1.00 2.54
CA LEU A 73 12.93 1.60 1.19
C LEU A 73 13.14 3.11 1.28
N LEU A 74 12.36 3.80 2.10
CA LEU A 74 12.52 5.25 2.32
C LEU A 74 13.91 5.58 2.83
N ALA A 75 14.41 4.85 3.84
CA ALA A 75 15.75 5.04 4.38
C ALA A 75 16.82 4.84 3.30
N GLY A 76 16.66 3.84 2.43
CA GLY A 76 17.54 3.59 1.29
C GLY A 76 17.53 4.73 0.26
N LEU A 77 16.35 5.26 -0.10
CA LEU A 77 16.20 6.39 -1.01
C LEU A 77 16.81 7.68 -0.45
N ILE A 78 16.65 7.94 0.85
CA ILE A 78 17.29 9.08 1.53
C ILE A 78 18.81 8.93 1.53
N ARG A 79 19.33 7.76 1.89
CA ARG A 79 20.78 7.48 1.89
C ARG A 79 21.39 7.55 0.50
N ALA A 80 20.64 7.18 -0.51
CA ALA A 80 21.04 7.31 -1.90
C ALA A 80 21.03 8.77 -2.42
N GLY A 81 20.50 9.71 -1.65
CA GLY A 81 20.35 11.12 -2.04
C GLY A 81 19.29 11.34 -3.11
N VAL A 82 18.39 10.35 -3.30
CA VAL A 82 17.25 10.46 -4.24
C VAL A 82 16.19 11.41 -3.69
N VAL A 83 15.99 11.37 -2.38
CA VAL A 83 14.99 12.17 -1.70
C VAL A 83 15.57 12.75 -0.40
N ALA A 84 15.21 13.99 -0.07
CA ALA A 84 15.62 14.60 1.19
C ALA A 84 14.76 14.08 2.37
N PRO A 85 15.30 13.98 3.61
CA PRO A 85 14.63 13.39 4.76
C PRO A 85 13.25 13.99 5.08
N LEU A 86 13.08 15.30 4.94
CA LEU A 86 11.84 16.03 5.22
C LEU A 86 11.17 16.57 3.96
N SER A 87 11.46 15.97 2.80
CA SER A 87 10.77 16.34 1.58
C SER A 87 9.31 15.88 1.60
N PHE A 88 8.49 16.49 0.77
CA PHE A 88 7.09 16.10 0.62
C PHE A 88 6.93 14.61 0.31
N GLY A 89 7.78 14.03 -0.55
CA GLY A 89 7.77 12.60 -0.84
C GLY A 89 8.11 11.72 0.37
N SER A 90 9.08 12.14 1.22
CA SER A 90 9.43 11.41 2.44
C SER A 90 8.33 11.46 3.47
N ILE A 91 7.68 12.60 3.64
CA ILE A 91 6.54 12.76 4.55
C ILE A 91 5.40 11.85 4.12
N LEU A 92 5.03 11.86 2.84
CA LEU A 92 3.96 11.01 2.31
C LEU A 92 4.28 9.51 2.47
N MET A 93 5.53 9.08 2.20
CA MET A 93 5.94 7.70 2.43
C MET A 93 5.89 7.31 3.91
N SER A 94 6.22 8.24 4.81
CA SER A 94 6.07 8.02 6.26
C SER A 94 4.60 7.90 6.67
N LEU A 95 3.72 8.71 6.11
CA LEU A 95 2.27 8.62 6.34
C LEU A 95 1.70 7.30 5.84
N TRP A 96 2.17 6.79 4.70
CA TRP A 96 1.86 5.44 4.23
C TRP A 96 2.21 4.38 5.28
N VAL A 97 3.44 4.41 5.80
CA VAL A 97 3.90 3.44 6.83
C VAL A 97 3.07 3.57 8.11
N ILE A 98 2.79 4.80 8.57
CA ILE A 98 1.92 5.06 9.73
C ILE A 98 0.53 4.48 9.48
N GLY A 99 -0.03 4.66 8.30
CA GLY A 99 -1.30 4.08 7.90
C GLY A 99 -1.30 2.55 7.98
N LEU A 100 -0.26 1.88 7.44
CA LEU A 100 -0.13 0.42 7.53
C LEU A 100 -0.03 -0.07 8.98
N VAL A 101 0.77 0.61 9.82
CA VAL A 101 0.87 0.27 11.24
C VAL A 101 -0.48 0.47 11.94
N GLY A 102 -1.21 1.54 11.60
CA GLY A 102 -2.56 1.77 12.11
C GLY A 102 -3.55 0.68 11.69
N VAL A 103 -3.48 0.21 10.43
CA VAL A 103 -4.29 -0.92 9.94
C VAL A 103 -3.99 -2.21 10.71
N ALA A 104 -2.72 -2.46 11.05
CA ALA A 104 -2.33 -3.64 11.81
C ALA A 104 -2.69 -3.54 13.31
N ALA A 105 -2.57 -2.36 13.90
CA ALA A 105 -2.78 -2.15 15.33
C ALA A 105 -4.27 -2.06 15.72
N PHE A 106 -5.13 -1.59 14.83
CA PHE A 106 -6.53 -1.34 15.09
C PHE A 106 -7.41 -2.20 14.17
N PRO A 107 -8.04 -3.27 14.68
CA PRO A 107 -8.99 -4.06 13.91
C PRO A 107 -10.13 -3.21 13.35
N LYS A 108 -10.57 -3.52 12.12
CA LYS A 108 -11.72 -2.84 11.50
C LYS A 108 -13.02 -3.06 12.30
N HIS A 109 -14.11 -2.39 11.91
CA HIS A 109 -15.42 -2.66 12.51
C HIS A 109 -15.83 -4.12 12.30
N ASN A 110 -16.21 -4.79 13.38
CA ASN A 110 -17.00 -6.01 13.30
C ASN A 110 -18.48 -5.63 13.22
N TRP A 111 -19.05 -5.67 12.02
CA TRP A 111 -20.42 -5.25 11.78
C TRP A 111 -21.49 -6.19 12.37
N GLU A 112 -21.11 -7.35 12.89
CA GLU A 112 -22.01 -8.22 13.67
C GLU A 112 -22.23 -7.66 15.06
N ILE A 113 -21.23 -6.96 15.61
CA ILE A 113 -21.28 -6.33 16.93
C ILE A 113 -21.67 -4.85 16.79
N GLY A 114 -21.20 -4.18 15.73
CA GLY A 114 -21.47 -2.78 15.46
C GLY A 114 -20.24 -1.90 15.29
N PRO A 115 -20.41 -0.58 15.21
CA PRO A 115 -19.31 0.36 15.08
C PRO A 115 -18.44 0.40 16.34
N SER A 116 -17.13 0.58 16.16
CA SER A 116 -16.14 0.68 17.25
C SER A 116 -15.16 1.82 17.02
N THR A 117 -14.56 2.35 18.07
CA THR A 117 -13.46 3.34 17.96
C THR A 117 -12.28 2.78 17.18
N SER A 118 -11.89 1.53 17.46
CA SER A 118 -10.84 0.82 16.72
C SER A 118 -11.13 0.80 15.22
N GLY A 119 -12.34 0.43 14.82
CA GLY A 119 -12.73 0.40 13.41
C GLY A 119 -12.77 1.79 12.76
N SER A 120 -13.04 2.84 13.51
CA SER A 120 -12.95 4.21 13.02
C SER A 120 -11.50 4.62 12.76
N ILE A 121 -10.58 4.29 13.68
CA ILE A 121 -9.14 4.52 13.52
C ILE A 121 -8.62 3.71 12.31
N HIS A 122 -8.99 2.43 12.21
CA HIS A 122 -8.63 1.57 11.07
C HIS A 122 -9.03 2.19 9.73
N ARG A 123 -10.25 2.73 9.64
CA ARG A 123 -10.74 3.38 8.42
C ARG A 123 -9.89 4.59 8.03
N VAL A 124 -9.56 5.45 9.01
CA VAL A 124 -8.70 6.62 8.78
C VAL A 124 -7.30 6.17 8.38
N ALA A 125 -6.73 5.17 9.06
CA ALA A 125 -5.42 4.60 8.74
C ALA A 125 -5.37 4.01 7.32
N THR A 126 -6.42 3.30 6.90
CA THR A 126 -6.54 2.75 5.55
C THR A 126 -6.58 3.85 4.49
N LEU A 127 -7.40 4.89 4.70
CA LEU A 127 -7.48 6.01 3.76
C LEU A 127 -6.16 6.79 3.70
N LEU A 128 -5.52 6.99 4.85
CA LEU A 128 -4.21 7.62 4.94
C LEU A 128 -3.18 6.84 4.12
N ALA A 129 -3.11 5.51 4.28
CA ALA A 129 -2.24 4.65 3.50
C ALA A 129 -2.54 4.79 2.00
N PHE A 130 -3.74 4.49 1.57
CA PHE A 130 -4.12 4.45 0.16
C PHE A 130 -3.90 5.76 -0.60
N VAL A 131 -4.04 6.91 0.05
CA VAL A 131 -3.81 8.21 -0.60
C VAL A 131 -2.34 8.59 -0.58
N SER A 132 -1.63 8.25 0.51
CA SER A 132 -0.26 8.71 0.71
C SER A 132 0.75 8.02 -0.21
N LEU A 133 0.62 6.72 -0.47
CA LEU A 133 1.61 6.02 -1.28
C LEU A 133 1.65 6.47 -2.74
N PRO A 134 0.55 6.50 -3.50
CA PRO A 134 0.61 6.97 -4.89
C PRO A 134 1.11 8.42 -4.98
N ALA A 135 0.72 9.29 -4.05
CA ALA A 135 1.22 10.65 -3.98
C ALA A 135 2.74 10.70 -3.67
N ALA A 136 3.22 9.85 -2.75
CA ALA A 136 4.66 9.70 -2.44
C ALA A 136 5.46 9.26 -3.67
N VAL A 137 4.97 8.23 -4.36
CA VAL A 137 5.62 7.70 -5.58
C VAL A 137 5.72 8.79 -6.65
N LEU A 138 4.65 9.53 -6.89
CA LEU A 138 4.67 10.64 -7.85
C LEU A 138 5.64 11.75 -7.42
N ALA A 139 5.66 12.11 -6.15
CA ALA A 139 6.58 13.13 -5.63
C ALA A 139 8.05 12.73 -5.78
N ILE A 140 8.38 11.45 -5.56
CA ILE A 140 9.74 10.92 -5.58
C ILE A 140 10.19 10.57 -7.02
N ALA A 141 9.35 9.86 -7.76
CA ALA A 141 9.78 9.09 -8.94
C ALA A 141 9.47 9.77 -10.29
N ARG A 142 8.50 10.68 -10.37
CA ARG A 142 8.01 11.22 -11.67
C ARG A 142 9.09 11.88 -12.54
N ARG A 143 10.16 12.38 -11.95
CA ARG A 143 11.28 13.04 -12.66
C ARG A 143 12.36 12.05 -13.11
N HIS A 144 12.27 10.79 -12.68
CA HIS A 144 13.26 9.75 -12.97
C HIS A 144 12.73 8.76 -14.01
N ARG A 145 13.32 8.74 -15.21
CA ARG A 145 12.88 7.86 -16.31
C ARG A 145 12.93 6.38 -15.93
N GLN A 146 13.90 5.98 -15.13
CA GLN A 146 14.12 4.61 -14.69
C GLN A 146 13.06 4.15 -13.67
N ALA A 147 12.40 5.08 -12.99
CA ALA A 147 11.32 4.81 -12.03
C ALA A 147 9.91 4.87 -12.66
N ARG A 148 9.80 5.00 -13.99
CA ARG A 148 8.51 5.03 -14.71
C ARG A 148 7.56 3.87 -14.36
N PRO A 149 8.03 2.61 -14.17
CA PRO A 149 7.12 1.54 -13.75
C PRO A 149 6.38 1.87 -12.44
N ALA A 150 7.08 2.41 -11.43
CA ALA A 150 6.44 2.82 -10.18
C ALA A 150 5.42 3.95 -10.41
N VAL A 151 5.74 4.92 -11.28
CA VAL A 151 4.84 6.03 -11.63
C VAL A 151 3.56 5.53 -12.30
N TRP A 152 3.64 4.58 -13.24
CA TRP A 152 2.44 3.99 -13.86
C TRP A 152 1.59 3.21 -12.86
N LEU A 153 2.23 2.49 -11.93
CA LEU A 153 1.51 1.80 -10.85
C LEU A 153 0.83 2.80 -9.90
N ALA A 154 1.45 3.94 -9.60
CA ALA A 154 0.79 5.00 -8.83
C ALA A 154 -0.45 5.55 -9.55
N TYR A 155 -0.40 5.76 -10.86
CA TYR A 155 -1.58 6.15 -11.63
C TYR A 155 -2.66 5.07 -11.63
N GLY A 156 -2.30 3.79 -11.68
CA GLY A 156 -3.24 2.67 -11.55
C GLY A 156 -3.93 2.67 -10.18
N SER A 157 -3.18 2.92 -9.08
CA SER A 157 -3.78 3.07 -7.75
C SER A 157 -4.75 4.26 -7.70
N ILE A 158 -4.37 5.42 -8.26
CA ILE A 158 -5.25 6.59 -8.33
C ILE A 158 -6.53 6.28 -9.12
N ALA A 159 -6.46 5.51 -10.20
CA ALA A 159 -7.63 5.12 -10.96
C ALA A 159 -8.59 4.26 -10.10
N TRP A 160 -8.09 3.29 -9.34
CA TRP A 160 -8.90 2.50 -8.41
C TRP A 160 -9.46 3.34 -7.25
N LEU A 161 -8.66 4.27 -6.70
CA LEU A 161 -9.12 5.23 -5.69
C LEU A 161 -10.24 6.12 -6.22
N SER A 162 -10.18 6.51 -7.51
CA SER A 162 -11.25 7.29 -8.14
C SER A 162 -12.57 6.53 -8.20
N VAL A 163 -12.54 5.19 -8.39
CA VAL A 163 -13.74 4.35 -8.29
C VAL A 163 -14.31 4.37 -6.87
N LEU A 164 -13.46 4.24 -5.85
CA LEU A 164 -13.87 4.27 -4.44
C LEU A 164 -14.47 5.63 -4.06
N PHE A 165 -13.75 6.71 -4.34
CA PHE A 165 -14.22 8.07 -4.01
C PHE A 165 -15.43 8.48 -4.85
N GLY A 166 -15.51 8.02 -6.11
CA GLY A 166 -16.69 8.22 -6.96
C GLY A 166 -17.95 7.57 -6.37
N ALA A 167 -17.83 6.33 -5.87
CA ALA A 167 -18.94 5.66 -5.19
C ALA A 167 -19.38 6.38 -3.91
N ILE A 168 -18.41 6.90 -3.14
CA ILE A 168 -18.70 7.72 -1.95
C ILE A 168 -19.43 9.01 -2.36
N ALA A 169 -18.95 9.71 -3.39
CA ALA A 169 -19.57 10.94 -3.88
C ALA A 169 -21.01 10.71 -4.38
N VAL A 170 -21.25 9.63 -5.13
CA VAL A 170 -22.61 9.24 -5.56
C VAL A 170 -23.51 9.00 -4.36
N SER A 171 -23.01 8.35 -3.30
CA SER A 171 -23.81 8.10 -2.10
C SER A 171 -24.15 9.36 -1.29
N MET A 172 -23.42 10.46 -1.51
CA MET A 172 -23.74 11.76 -0.86
C MET A 172 -24.93 12.49 -1.51
N VAL A 173 -25.24 12.15 -2.76
CA VAL A 173 -26.31 12.80 -3.54
C VAL A 173 -27.45 11.84 -3.88
N THR A 174 -27.37 10.59 -3.44
CA THR A 174 -28.40 9.56 -3.62
C THR A 174 -28.63 8.80 -2.31
N ASP A 175 -29.75 8.07 -2.20
CA ASP A 175 -30.03 7.19 -1.06
C ASP A 175 -29.26 5.86 -1.11
N LEU A 176 -28.40 5.69 -2.11
CA LEU A 176 -27.60 4.48 -2.29
C LEU A 176 -26.41 4.46 -1.33
N ARG A 177 -26.23 3.38 -0.61
CA ARG A 177 -25.04 3.18 0.23
C ARG A 177 -23.83 2.86 -0.64
N TRP A 178 -22.74 3.66 -0.57
CA TRP A 178 -21.54 3.55 -1.40
C TRP A 178 -20.98 2.12 -1.51
N HIS A 179 -20.95 1.37 -0.39
CA HIS A 179 -20.46 -0.02 -0.35
C HIS A 179 -21.36 -1.04 -1.06
N ARG A 180 -22.55 -0.64 -1.54
CA ARG A 180 -23.44 -1.44 -2.40
C ARG A 180 -23.32 -1.07 -3.87
N ILE A 181 -22.70 0.06 -4.19
CA ILE A 181 -22.54 0.56 -5.56
C ILE A 181 -21.40 -0.18 -6.25
N ILE A 182 -20.34 -0.52 -5.52
CA ILE A 182 -19.11 -1.11 -6.04
C ILE A 182 -18.79 -2.47 -5.39
N PRO A 183 -18.09 -3.37 -6.10
CA PRO A 183 -17.56 -4.60 -5.54
C PRO A 183 -16.34 -4.28 -4.67
N LEU A 184 -16.58 -3.84 -3.42
CA LEU A 184 -15.57 -3.24 -2.55
C LEU A 184 -14.31 -4.12 -2.38
N GLY A 185 -14.48 -5.45 -2.29
CA GLY A 185 -13.36 -6.37 -2.14
C GLY A 185 -12.44 -6.37 -3.38
N ILE A 186 -12.99 -6.26 -4.58
CA ILE A 186 -12.20 -6.15 -5.81
C ILE A 186 -11.51 -4.78 -5.88
N VAL A 187 -12.23 -3.71 -5.52
CA VAL A 187 -11.67 -2.34 -5.54
C VAL A 187 -10.49 -2.24 -4.60
N GLU A 188 -10.59 -2.75 -3.36
CA GLU A 188 -9.50 -2.76 -2.39
C GLU A 188 -8.31 -3.57 -2.90
N ARG A 189 -8.54 -4.78 -3.44
CA ARG A 189 -7.46 -5.61 -4.03
C ARG A 189 -6.79 -4.91 -5.21
N GLY A 190 -7.55 -4.22 -6.03
CA GLY A 190 -7.02 -3.40 -7.12
C GLY A 190 -6.08 -2.32 -6.60
N ILE A 191 -6.51 -1.51 -5.62
CA ILE A 191 -5.67 -0.49 -4.97
C ILE A 191 -4.39 -1.12 -4.44
N VAL A 192 -4.51 -2.16 -3.59
CA VAL A 192 -3.38 -2.84 -2.94
C VAL A 192 -2.41 -3.43 -3.96
N ALA A 193 -2.90 -4.06 -5.02
CA ALA A 193 -2.04 -4.65 -6.06
C ALA A 193 -1.15 -3.59 -6.74
N PHE A 194 -1.71 -2.44 -7.09
CA PHE A 194 -0.96 -1.34 -7.69
C PHE A 194 0.01 -0.70 -6.69
N GLU A 195 -0.37 -0.56 -5.43
CA GLU A 195 0.47 0.03 -4.38
C GLU A 195 1.65 -0.86 -4.02
N VAL A 196 1.40 -2.15 -3.77
CA VAL A 196 2.47 -3.11 -3.49
C VAL A 196 3.39 -3.24 -4.70
N GLY A 197 2.84 -3.27 -5.91
CA GLY A 197 3.61 -3.21 -7.15
C GLY A 197 4.52 -1.99 -7.24
N ALA A 198 4.03 -0.81 -6.81
CA ALA A 198 4.83 0.41 -6.79
C ALA A 198 5.98 0.34 -5.78
N VAL A 199 5.77 -0.25 -4.59
CA VAL A 199 6.84 -0.51 -3.61
C VAL A 199 7.91 -1.45 -4.20
N ILE A 200 7.48 -2.55 -4.87
CA ILE A 200 8.39 -3.47 -5.56
C ILE A 200 9.19 -2.74 -6.64
N ALA A 201 8.53 -1.95 -7.48
CA ALA A 201 9.18 -1.22 -8.57
C ALA A 201 10.21 -0.20 -8.06
N LEU A 202 9.90 0.52 -6.97
CA LEU A 202 10.85 1.42 -6.30
C LEU A 202 12.01 0.64 -5.67
N GLY A 203 11.74 -0.51 -5.05
CA GLY A 203 12.76 -1.40 -4.49
C GLY A 203 13.72 -1.90 -5.56
N ILE A 204 13.22 -2.36 -6.71
CA ILE A 204 14.04 -2.80 -7.85
C ILE A 204 14.86 -1.62 -8.41
N TRP A 205 14.27 -0.44 -8.53
CA TRP A 205 15.00 0.75 -8.96
C TRP A 205 16.15 1.08 -8.01
N LEU A 206 15.92 0.99 -6.69
CA LEU A 206 16.95 1.20 -5.68
C LEU A 206 18.08 0.15 -5.77
N ILE A 207 17.75 -1.14 -5.99
CA ILE A 207 18.72 -2.23 -6.18
C ILE A 207 19.62 -1.96 -7.40
N ARG A 208 19.04 -1.52 -8.51
CA ARG A 208 19.79 -1.23 -9.75
C ARG A 208 20.73 -0.05 -9.63
N GLY A 209 20.48 0.90 -8.71
CA GLY A 209 21.31 2.07 -8.47
C GLY A 209 21.42 3.03 -9.66
N GLU A 210 20.45 3.02 -10.56
CA GLU A 210 20.46 3.78 -11.83
C GLU A 210 20.40 5.32 -11.62
N PHE A 211 20.05 5.76 -10.40
CA PHE A 211 20.07 7.17 -10.00
C PHE A 211 21.50 7.74 -9.84
N VAL A 212 22.51 6.90 -9.63
CA VAL A 212 23.92 7.32 -9.45
C VAL A 212 24.55 7.76 -10.78
N THR A 213 24.12 7.14 -11.86
CA THR A 213 24.69 7.37 -13.20
C THR A 213 24.30 8.76 -13.75
N ALA A 214 23.07 9.21 -13.49
CA ALA A 214 22.58 10.52 -13.92
C ALA A 214 23.39 11.66 -13.29
N LYS A 215 23.69 11.55 -11.99
CA LYS A 215 24.42 12.59 -11.25
C LYS A 215 25.89 12.74 -11.68
N ARG A 216 26.52 11.66 -12.20
CA ARG A 216 27.91 11.71 -12.71
C ARG A 216 28.03 12.36 -14.08
N LEU A 217 26.96 12.39 -14.87
CA LEU A 217 26.95 13.02 -16.19
C LEU A 217 26.68 14.53 -16.11
N GLU A 218 26.21 15.03 -14.98
CA GLU A 218 25.92 16.46 -14.74
C GLU A 218 27.04 17.18 -13.96
N SER A 219 28.08 16.46 -13.51
CA SER A 219 29.26 17.09 -12.90
C SER A 219 30.28 17.41 -14.01
N PRO A 220 30.68 18.69 -14.19
CA PRO A 220 31.65 19.13 -15.17
C PRO A 220 33.04 18.53 -14.94
#